data_322d9c972367bc5036ba21a6f2dddacc
#
_entry.id   322d9c972367bc5036ba21a6f2dddacc
#
_cell.length_a   1.000
_cell.length_b   1.000
_cell.length_c   1.000
_cell.angle_alpha   90.00
_cell.angle_beta   90.00
_cell.angle_gamma   90.00
#
_symmetry.space_group_name_H-M   'P 1'
#
loop_
_entity.id
_entity.type
_entity.pdbx_description
1 polymer ?
#
loop_
_entity_poly.entity_id
_entity_poly.type
_entity_poly.pdbx_seq_one_letter_code
_entity_poly.pdbx_strand_id
1 'polypeptide(L)'
;MQAIFAFAAALVALRLGGALVRRWRVRRAPELAAWAASLLAYALACGALAWGAAAGWDTRAFRAYYLFGGLLTAPLLGVGSLLRAGVRWIGAVGLAYVGLAVAVAVAVPVAGSFSGSGIPAAQDHLDLVPARVLAILGNGLGTLAAVAVAVLTLRRRPLGNALVLAGLAVAATGSALVGLGEAGTAAVFAAAAVLLYLGFSAPAGWRLSSSSSKSDR
;
A
#
# COMPACT_ATOMS: atom_id res chain seq x y z
N MET A 1 -0.02 22.50 4.55
CA MET A 1 -0.26 21.41 5.53
C MET A 1 -0.24 20.04 4.87
N GLN A 2 -0.99 19.80 3.79
CA GLN A 2 -1.06 18.50 3.09
C GLN A 2 0.32 17.98 2.63
N ALA A 3 1.18 18.83 2.06
CA ALA A 3 2.52 18.45 1.62
C ALA A 3 3.40 17.93 2.78
N ILE A 4 3.30 18.55 3.97
CA ILE A 4 4.08 18.14 5.16
C ILE A 4 3.65 16.75 5.64
N PHE A 5 2.34 16.51 5.73
CA PHE A 5 1.81 15.20 6.12
C PHE A 5 2.16 14.11 5.11
N ALA A 6 2.07 14.43 3.80
CA ALA A 6 2.45 13.49 2.74
C ALA A 6 3.96 13.18 2.80
N PHE A 7 4.80 14.17 3.03
CA PHE A 7 6.23 13.98 3.19
C PHE A 7 6.57 13.13 4.43
N ALA A 8 5.93 13.41 5.55
CA ALA A 8 6.08 12.59 6.76
C ALA A 8 5.65 11.13 6.53
N ALA A 9 4.52 10.92 5.83
CA ALA A 9 4.06 9.59 5.45
C ALA A 9 5.06 8.87 4.54
N ALA A 10 5.66 9.59 3.56
CA ALA A 10 6.70 9.06 2.69
C ALA A 10 7.93 8.58 3.50
N LEU A 11 8.42 9.39 4.45
CA LEU A 11 9.57 9.03 5.30
C LEU A 11 9.27 7.80 6.17
N VAL A 12 8.09 7.75 6.80
CA VAL A 12 7.66 6.59 7.59
C VAL A 12 7.62 5.34 6.73
N ALA A 13 6.94 5.40 5.59
CA ALA A 13 6.80 4.26 4.68
C ALA A 13 8.17 3.81 4.12
N LEU A 14 9.06 4.75 3.78
CA LEU A 14 10.42 4.46 3.33
C LEU A 14 11.22 3.72 4.41
N ARG A 15 11.16 4.20 5.66
CA ARG A 15 11.83 3.55 6.79
C ARG A 15 11.31 2.13 7.02
N LEU A 16 10.00 1.95 6.98
CA LEU A 16 9.34 0.67 7.17
C LEU A 16 9.63 -0.31 6.01
N GLY A 17 9.55 0.16 4.77
CA GLY A 17 9.93 -0.61 3.58
C GLY A 17 11.40 -1.03 3.63
N GLY A 18 12.31 -0.12 3.99
CA GLY A 18 13.73 -0.42 4.20
C GLY A 18 13.97 -1.46 5.30
N ALA A 19 13.18 -1.45 6.37
CA ALA A 19 13.25 -2.49 7.41
C ALA A 19 12.83 -3.87 6.88
N LEU A 20 11.80 -3.95 6.03
CA LEU A 20 11.40 -5.19 5.37
C LEU A 20 12.46 -5.68 4.36
N VAL A 21 13.10 -4.77 3.61
CA VAL A 21 14.23 -5.12 2.73
C VAL A 21 15.37 -5.75 3.53
N ARG A 22 15.75 -5.17 4.67
CA ARG A 22 16.78 -5.76 5.55
C ARG A 22 16.40 -7.15 6.01
N ARG A 23 15.16 -7.36 6.43
CA ARG A 23 14.64 -8.69 6.82
C ARG A 23 14.66 -9.67 5.65
N TRP A 24 14.27 -9.22 4.46
CA TRP A 24 14.32 -10.04 3.26
C TRP A 24 15.75 -10.47 2.92
N ARG A 25 16.72 -9.57 3.00
CA ARG A 25 18.14 -9.91 2.75
C ARG A 25 18.66 -11.03 3.63
N VAL A 26 18.17 -11.10 4.88
CA VAL A 26 18.57 -12.15 5.83
C VAL A 26 17.77 -13.44 5.62
N ARG A 27 16.44 -13.32 5.51
CA ARG A 27 15.55 -14.50 5.49
C ARG A 27 15.28 -15.06 4.10
N ARG A 28 15.53 -14.26 3.05
CA ARG A 28 15.26 -14.61 1.65
C ARG A 28 13.81 -15.05 1.35
N ALA A 29 12.87 -14.68 2.21
CA ALA A 29 11.47 -15.02 2.07
C ALA A 29 10.80 -14.09 1.04
N PRO A 30 10.20 -14.61 -0.04
CA PRO A 30 9.70 -13.80 -1.17
C PRO A 30 8.55 -12.86 -0.78
N GLU A 31 7.73 -13.24 0.19
CA GLU A 31 6.67 -12.39 0.72
C GLU A 31 7.22 -11.08 1.33
N LEU A 32 8.40 -11.13 1.97
CA LEU A 32 9.04 -9.92 2.53
C LEU A 32 9.49 -8.97 1.42
N ALA A 33 9.95 -9.49 0.28
CA ALA A 33 10.30 -8.66 -0.88
C ALA A 33 9.06 -7.96 -1.45
N ALA A 34 7.96 -8.68 -1.63
CA ALA A 34 6.72 -8.12 -2.17
C ALA A 34 6.12 -7.06 -1.23
N TRP A 35 6.08 -7.30 0.08
CA TRP A 35 5.62 -6.31 1.06
C TRP A 35 6.55 -5.09 1.16
N ALA A 36 7.88 -5.31 1.06
CA ALA A 36 8.84 -4.22 1.00
C ALA A 36 8.60 -3.35 -0.25
N ALA A 37 8.43 -3.99 -1.42
CA ALA A 37 8.15 -3.30 -2.67
C ALA A 37 6.82 -2.51 -2.60
N SER A 38 5.77 -3.06 -1.98
CA SER A 38 4.51 -2.37 -1.73
C SER A 38 4.71 -1.11 -0.88
N LEU A 39 5.41 -1.20 0.26
CA LEU A 39 5.66 -0.04 1.12
C LEU A 39 6.60 1.00 0.48
N LEU A 40 7.56 0.57 -0.32
CA LEU A 40 8.42 1.48 -1.07
C LEU A 40 7.66 2.19 -2.19
N ALA A 41 6.78 1.47 -2.91
CA ALA A 41 5.87 2.08 -3.87
C ALA A 41 4.96 3.11 -3.18
N TYR A 42 4.40 2.75 -2.03
CA TYR A 42 3.62 3.69 -1.24
C TYR A 42 4.41 4.94 -0.82
N ALA A 43 5.68 4.77 -0.39
CA ALA A 43 6.55 5.90 -0.06
C ALA A 43 6.79 6.83 -1.25
N LEU A 44 7.00 6.27 -2.44
CA LEU A 44 7.16 7.04 -3.67
C LEU A 44 5.87 7.77 -4.08
N ALA A 45 4.71 7.14 -3.89
CA ALA A 45 3.41 7.78 -4.10
C ALA A 45 3.20 8.98 -3.17
N CYS A 46 3.51 8.80 -1.86
CA CYS A 46 3.45 9.89 -0.89
C CYS A 46 4.46 11.00 -1.19
N GLY A 47 5.65 10.66 -1.70
CA GLY A 47 6.64 11.62 -2.16
C GLY A 47 6.14 12.45 -3.35
N ALA A 48 5.53 11.80 -4.35
CA ALA A 48 4.91 12.47 -5.49
C ALA A 48 3.74 13.35 -5.07
N LEU A 49 2.93 12.89 -4.10
CA LEU A 49 1.85 13.67 -3.50
C LEU A 49 2.39 14.92 -2.78
N ALA A 50 3.46 14.76 -1.98
CA ALA A 50 4.10 15.88 -1.29
C ALA A 50 4.62 16.93 -2.28
N TRP A 51 5.26 16.46 -3.35
CA TRP A 51 5.74 17.33 -4.42
C TRP A 51 4.61 18.07 -5.13
N GLY A 52 3.57 17.35 -5.60
CA GLY A 52 2.41 17.95 -6.28
C GLY A 52 1.68 18.97 -5.39
N ALA A 53 1.55 18.68 -4.09
CA ALA A 53 0.91 19.60 -3.14
C ALA A 53 1.77 20.83 -2.80
N ALA A 54 3.11 20.76 -2.92
CA ALA A 54 4.02 21.87 -2.59
C ALA A 54 4.38 22.73 -3.80
N ALA A 55 4.67 22.10 -4.95
CA ALA A 55 5.18 22.77 -6.14
C ALA A 55 4.15 22.88 -7.29
N GLY A 56 2.97 22.29 -7.08
CA GLY A 56 1.95 22.14 -8.13
C GLY A 56 2.07 20.79 -8.85
N TRP A 57 0.95 20.33 -9.37
CA TRP A 57 0.88 19.10 -10.12
C TRP A 57 1.37 19.28 -11.55
N ASP A 58 2.16 18.34 -12.01
CA ASP A 58 2.55 18.18 -13.41
C ASP A 58 2.37 16.72 -13.85
N THR A 59 2.54 16.47 -15.14
CA THR A 59 2.43 15.11 -15.72
C THR A 59 3.37 14.11 -15.05
N ARG A 60 4.56 14.51 -14.60
CA ARG A 60 5.55 13.62 -13.99
C ARG A 60 5.14 13.24 -12.57
N ALA A 61 4.76 14.23 -11.76
CA ALA A 61 4.26 14.00 -10.40
C ALA A 61 2.99 13.12 -10.42
N PHE A 62 2.06 13.41 -11.33
CA PHE A 62 0.84 12.63 -11.48
C PHE A 62 1.14 11.19 -11.92
N ARG A 63 1.99 10.96 -12.92
CA ARG A 63 2.40 9.62 -13.35
C ARG A 63 3.07 8.83 -12.22
N ALA A 64 3.97 9.45 -11.47
CA ALA A 64 4.61 8.81 -10.33
C ALA A 64 3.59 8.46 -9.24
N TYR A 65 2.72 9.40 -8.87
CA TYR A 65 1.65 9.16 -7.90
C TYR A 65 0.73 8.01 -8.34
N TYR A 66 0.29 8.02 -9.61
CA TYR A 66 -0.61 7.02 -10.14
C TYR A 66 0.04 5.64 -10.27
N LEU A 67 1.27 5.56 -10.78
CA LEU A 67 2.01 4.29 -10.88
C LEU A 67 2.22 3.66 -9.51
N PHE A 68 2.82 4.40 -8.60
CA PHE A 68 3.22 3.85 -7.31
C PHE A 68 2.04 3.67 -6.35
N GLY A 69 1.13 4.63 -6.28
CA GLY A 69 -0.05 4.56 -5.42
C GLY A 69 -1.21 3.79 -6.06
N GLY A 70 -1.55 4.14 -7.30
CA GLY A 70 -2.72 3.60 -7.99
C GLY A 70 -2.53 2.22 -8.59
N LEU A 71 -1.31 1.87 -9.06
CA LEU A 71 -1.09 0.61 -9.76
C LEU A 71 -0.28 -0.42 -8.96
N LEU A 72 0.65 -0.04 -8.09
CA LEU A 72 1.60 -0.98 -7.50
C LEU A 72 1.35 -1.32 -6.04
N THR A 73 0.90 -0.38 -5.20
CA THR A 73 0.85 -0.58 -3.75
C THR A 73 -0.03 -1.76 -3.35
N ALA A 74 -1.30 -1.77 -3.68
CA ALA A 74 -2.23 -2.82 -3.27
C ALA A 74 -1.99 -4.16 -3.98
N PRO A 75 -1.69 -4.22 -5.30
CA PRO A 75 -1.35 -5.48 -5.94
C PRO A 75 -0.12 -6.17 -5.33
N LEU A 76 0.96 -5.43 -5.06
CA LEU A 76 2.16 -5.99 -4.42
C LEU A 76 1.89 -6.47 -2.99
N LEU A 77 1.00 -5.79 -2.26
CA LEU A 77 0.53 -6.22 -0.96
C LEU A 77 -0.19 -7.57 -1.04
N GLY A 78 -1.10 -7.72 -2.00
CA GLY A 78 -1.83 -8.95 -2.28
C GLY A 78 -0.90 -10.10 -2.69
N VAL A 79 0.04 -9.83 -3.60
CA VAL A 79 1.07 -10.81 -4.01
C VAL A 79 1.86 -11.30 -2.80
N GLY A 80 2.34 -10.40 -1.94
CA GLY A 80 3.04 -10.76 -0.71
C GLY A 80 2.19 -11.62 0.23
N SER A 81 0.91 -11.32 0.34
CA SER A 81 -0.02 -12.08 1.18
C SER A 81 -0.25 -13.50 0.63
N LEU A 82 -0.44 -13.66 -0.67
CA LEU A 82 -0.59 -14.97 -1.32
C LEU A 82 0.71 -15.78 -1.28
N LEU A 83 1.89 -15.15 -1.47
CA LEU A 83 3.18 -15.81 -1.28
C LEU A 83 3.32 -16.35 0.16
N ARG A 84 2.90 -15.57 1.15
CA ARG A 84 2.85 -15.98 2.56
C ARG A 84 1.92 -17.16 2.80
N ALA A 85 0.82 -17.24 2.07
CA ALA A 85 -0.12 -18.38 2.10
C ALA A 85 0.41 -19.62 1.36
N GLY A 86 1.56 -19.54 0.70
CA GLY A 86 2.21 -20.65 0.00
C GLY A 86 1.94 -20.70 -1.51
N VAL A 87 1.26 -19.73 -2.08
CA VAL A 87 0.93 -19.66 -3.52
C VAL A 87 2.15 -19.11 -4.28
N ARG A 88 3.12 -19.98 -4.60
CA ARG A 88 4.43 -19.56 -5.14
C ARG A 88 4.38 -18.98 -6.55
N TRP A 89 3.51 -19.51 -7.42
CA TRP A 89 3.40 -19.05 -8.80
C TRP A 89 2.94 -17.58 -8.93
N ILE A 90 2.28 -17.05 -7.87
CA ILE A 90 1.81 -15.66 -7.86
C ILE A 90 2.97 -14.64 -7.96
N GLY A 91 4.18 -15.05 -7.60
CA GLY A 91 5.37 -14.20 -7.76
C GLY A 91 5.65 -13.86 -9.21
N ALA A 92 5.53 -14.82 -10.13
CA ALA A 92 5.70 -14.59 -11.57
C ALA A 92 4.60 -13.70 -12.14
N VAL A 93 3.34 -13.92 -11.72
CA VAL A 93 2.20 -13.06 -12.09
C VAL A 93 2.40 -11.64 -11.58
N GLY A 94 2.87 -11.49 -10.33
CA GLY A 94 3.18 -10.18 -9.75
C GLY A 94 4.25 -9.43 -10.55
N LEU A 95 5.32 -10.11 -11.00
CA LEU A 95 6.34 -9.49 -11.84
C LEU A 95 5.81 -9.08 -13.20
N ALA A 96 5.01 -9.93 -13.86
CA ALA A 96 4.34 -9.59 -15.12
C ALA A 96 3.40 -8.39 -14.95
N TYR A 97 2.64 -8.35 -13.86
CA TYR A 97 1.78 -7.22 -13.53
C TYR A 97 2.58 -5.92 -13.33
N VAL A 98 3.71 -5.97 -12.60
CA VAL A 98 4.59 -4.79 -12.42
C VAL A 98 5.10 -4.28 -13.76
N GLY A 99 5.54 -5.17 -14.65
CA GLY A 99 5.97 -4.81 -16.00
C GLY A 99 4.86 -4.12 -16.79
N LEU A 100 3.65 -4.68 -16.76
CA LEU A 100 2.46 -4.10 -17.40
C LEU A 100 2.11 -2.73 -16.80
N ALA A 101 2.12 -2.60 -15.48
CA ALA A 101 1.81 -1.34 -14.79
C ALA A 101 2.80 -0.23 -15.17
N VAL A 102 4.09 -0.55 -15.24
CA VAL A 102 5.12 0.40 -15.69
C VAL A 102 4.91 0.77 -17.16
N ALA A 103 4.67 -0.20 -18.04
CA ALA A 103 4.42 0.04 -19.46
C ALA A 103 3.20 0.97 -19.65
N VAL A 104 2.11 0.69 -18.96
CA VAL A 104 0.88 1.51 -19.00
C VAL A 104 1.16 2.93 -18.48
N ALA A 105 1.84 3.07 -17.33
CA ALA A 105 2.14 4.37 -16.76
C ALA A 105 3.05 5.25 -17.64
N VAL A 106 3.92 4.62 -18.44
CA VAL A 106 4.82 5.33 -19.36
C VAL A 106 4.11 5.65 -20.69
N ALA A 107 3.39 4.68 -21.26
CA ALA A 107 2.86 4.76 -22.61
C ALA A 107 1.52 5.53 -22.71
N VAL A 108 0.67 5.46 -21.67
CA VAL A 108 -0.65 6.10 -21.73
C VAL A 108 -0.53 7.64 -21.67
N PRO A 109 -1.13 8.38 -22.60
CA PRO A 109 -1.13 9.82 -22.55
C PRO A 109 -1.92 10.32 -21.34
N VAL A 110 -1.43 11.39 -20.72
CA VAL A 110 -2.12 12.11 -19.65
C VAL A 110 -2.76 13.33 -20.29
N ALA A 111 -4.08 13.40 -20.25
CA ALA A 111 -4.85 14.47 -20.85
C ALA A 111 -5.10 15.63 -19.87
N GLY A 112 -5.41 16.80 -20.42
CA GLY A 112 -5.82 17.97 -19.64
C GLY A 112 -4.68 18.72 -18.96
N SER A 113 -5.03 19.79 -18.27
CA SER A 113 -4.14 20.61 -17.45
C SER A 113 -4.40 20.36 -15.97
N PHE A 114 -3.36 20.39 -15.18
CA PHE A 114 -3.48 20.29 -13.71
C PHE A 114 -3.77 21.68 -13.15
N SER A 115 -4.83 21.81 -12.36
CA SER A 115 -5.23 23.06 -11.70
C SER A 115 -5.35 22.84 -10.20
N GLY A 116 -4.80 23.76 -9.40
CA GLY A 116 -4.89 23.72 -7.95
C GLY A 116 -3.85 22.81 -7.26
N SER A 117 -3.93 22.76 -5.93
CA SER A 117 -3.07 21.93 -5.06
C SER A 117 -3.72 20.62 -4.63
N GLY A 118 -4.97 20.38 -5.02
CA GLY A 118 -5.70 19.14 -4.72
C GLY A 118 -5.13 17.94 -5.48
N ILE A 119 -5.40 16.72 -4.99
CA ILE A 119 -5.00 15.50 -5.67
C ILE A 119 -5.80 15.36 -6.97
N PRO A 120 -5.13 15.28 -8.15
CA PRO A 120 -5.85 15.16 -9.42
C PRO A 120 -6.62 13.85 -9.50
N ALA A 121 -7.87 13.94 -9.92
CA ALA A 121 -8.70 12.76 -10.09
C ALA A 121 -8.29 12.00 -11.36
N ALA A 122 -8.07 10.70 -11.26
CA ALA A 122 -7.58 9.89 -12.38
C ALA A 122 -8.53 9.91 -13.59
N GLN A 123 -9.84 10.05 -13.36
CA GLN A 123 -10.86 10.12 -14.42
C GLN A 123 -10.77 11.36 -15.30
N ASP A 124 -10.16 12.43 -14.80
CA ASP A 124 -10.04 13.69 -15.52
C ASP A 124 -8.80 13.73 -16.41
N HIS A 125 -7.85 12.80 -16.16
CA HIS A 125 -6.55 12.81 -16.81
C HIS A 125 -6.19 11.51 -17.55
N LEU A 126 -6.90 10.40 -17.29
CA LEU A 126 -6.64 9.10 -17.89
C LEU A 126 -7.92 8.48 -18.44
N ASP A 127 -7.80 7.92 -19.63
CA ASP A 127 -8.86 7.10 -20.22
C ASP A 127 -9.15 5.86 -19.37
N LEU A 128 -10.36 5.32 -19.52
CA LEU A 128 -10.77 4.12 -18.78
C LEU A 128 -9.84 2.93 -19.07
N VAL A 129 -9.51 2.71 -20.34
CA VAL A 129 -8.66 1.60 -20.80
C VAL A 129 -7.35 2.17 -21.37
N PRO A 130 -6.19 1.60 -21.03
CA PRO A 130 -5.97 0.48 -20.10
C PRO A 130 -5.72 0.88 -18.65
N ALA A 131 -5.41 2.17 -18.36
CA ALA A 131 -4.84 2.58 -17.10
C ALA A 131 -5.80 2.38 -15.91
N ARG A 132 -7.02 2.91 -16.00
CA ARG A 132 -7.99 2.86 -14.91
C ARG A 132 -8.52 1.44 -14.68
N VAL A 133 -8.74 0.66 -15.75
CA VAL A 133 -9.14 -0.75 -15.63
C VAL A 133 -8.05 -1.55 -14.90
N LEU A 134 -6.78 -1.34 -15.26
CA LEU A 134 -5.67 -2.01 -14.59
C LEU A 134 -5.59 -1.65 -13.10
N ALA A 135 -5.82 -0.36 -12.76
CA ALA A 135 -5.84 0.09 -11.37
C ALA A 135 -7.01 -0.53 -10.59
N ILE A 136 -8.21 -0.54 -11.14
CA ILE A 136 -9.41 -1.10 -10.49
C ILE A 136 -9.21 -2.59 -10.22
N LEU A 137 -8.80 -3.36 -11.24
CA LEU A 137 -8.57 -4.79 -11.11
C LEU A 137 -7.40 -5.10 -10.15
N GLY A 138 -6.29 -4.40 -10.32
CA GLY A 138 -5.10 -4.60 -9.48
C GLY A 138 -5.38 -4.28 -8.01
N ASN A 139 -5.96 -3.13 -7.71
CA ASN A 139 -6.29 -2.74 -6.34
C ASN A 139 -7.38 -3.63 -5.74
N GLY A 140 -8.43 -3.95 -6.49
CA GLY A 140 -9.50 -4.83 -6.04
C GLY A 140 -8.98 -6.23 -5.70
N LEU A 141 -8.30 -6.88 -6.65
CA LEU A 141 -7.75 -8.22 -6.45
C LEU A 141 -6.63 -8.24 -5.40
N GLY A 142 -5.76 -7.23 -5.38
CA GLY A 142 -4.69 -7.11 -4.39
C GLY A 142 -5.22 -6.97 -2.97
N THR A 143 -6.17 -6.07 -2.76
CA THR A 143 -6.81 -5.86 -1.46
C THR A 143 -7.60 -7.10 -1.03
N LEU A 144 -8.40 -7.68 -1.94
CA LEU A 144 -9.18 -8.90 -1.66
C LEU A 144 -8.25 -10.05 -1.25
N ALA A 145 -7.13 -10.26 -1.96
CA ALA A 145 -6.16 -11.28 -1.62
C ALA A 145 -5.55 -11.05 -0.23
N ALA A 146 -5.17 -9.82 0.10
CA ALA A 146 -4.61 -9.49 1.41
C ALA A 146 -5.62 -9.71 2.54
N VAL A 147 -6.87 -9.27 2.36
CA VAL A 147 -7.97 -9.48 3.32
C VAL A 147 -8.26 -10.97 3.48
N ALA A 148 -8.44 -11.71 2.39
CA ALA A 148 -8.75 -13.13 2.41
C ALA A 148 -7.67 -13.92 3.16
N VAL A 149 -6.39 -13.69 2.87
CA VAL A 149 -5.28 -14.37 3.56
C VAL A 149 -5.25 -13.99 5.05
N ALA A 150 -5.45 -12.71 5.39
CA ALA A 150 -5.48 -12.26 6.79
C ALA A 150 -6.61 -12.92 7.57
N VAL A 151 -7.81 -13.00 6.99
CA VAL A 151 -8.99 -13.65 7.60
C VAL A 151 -8.77 -15.15 7.74
N LEU A 152 -8.37 -15.85 6.67
CA LEU A 152 -8.16 -17.29 6.68
C LEU A 152 -7.07 -17.73 7.66
N THR A 153 -6.07 -16.89 7.88
CA THR A 153 -4.96 -17.19 8.79
C THR A 153 -5.10 -16.49 10.16
N LEU A 154 -6.25 -15.85 10.44
CA LEU A 154 -6.48 -15.08 11.66
C LEU A 154 -6.22 -15.90 12.94
N ARG A 155 -6.70 -17.16 12.97
CA ARG A 155 -6.50 -18.05 14.12
C ARG A 155 -5.03 -18.41 14.37
N ARG A 156 -4.19 -18.42 13.31
CA ARG A 156 -2.76 -18.75 13.42
C ARG A 156 -1.90 -17.57 13.85
N ARG A 157 -2.34 -16.35 13.53
CA ARG A 157 -1.63 -15.08 13.81
C ARG A 157 -2.62 -13.97 14.17
N PRO A 158 -3.33 -14.09 15.31
CA PRO A 158 -4.47 -13.21 15.60
C PRO A 158 -4.08 -11.73 15.63
N LEU A 159 -3.04 -11.38 16.37
CA LEU A 159 -2.60 -9.98 16.45
C LEU A 159 -2.05 -9.46 15.11
N GLY A 160 -1.17 -10.22 14.45
CA GLY A 160 -0.57 -9.79 13.19
C GLY A 160 -1.61 -9.55 12.11
N ASN A 161 -2.56 -10.48 11.97
CA ASN A 161 -3.61 -10.37 10.95
C ASN A 161 -4.67 -9.31 11.32
N ALA A 162 -5.00 -9.13 12.60
CA ALA A 162 -5.86 -8.04 13.05
C ALA A 162 -5.24 -6.66 12.70
N LEU A 163 -3.93 -6.49 12.91
CA LEU A 163 -3.23 -5.27 12.52
C LEU A 163 -3.20 -5.06 11.00
N VAL A 164 -3.04 -6.13 10.21
CA VAL A 164 -3.13 -6.05 8.73
C VAL A 164 -4.53 -5.62 8.31
N LEU A 165 -5.58 -6.23 8.85
CA LEU A 165 -6.97 -5.87 8.55
C LEU A 165 -7.28 -4.43 8.97
N ALA A 166 -6.83 -4.00 10.15
CA ALA A 166 -6.97 -2.62 10.61
C ALA A 166 -6.23 -1.65 9.67
N GLY A 167 -5.01 -1.97 9.26
CA GLY A 167 -4.24 -1.16 8.32
C GLY A 167 -4.92 -1.04 6.95
N LEU A 168 -5.49 -2.13 6.43
CA LEU A 168 -6.27 -2.12 5.18
C LEU A 168 -7.55 -1.28 5.31
N ALA A 169 -8.27 -1.40 6.44
CA ALA A 169 -9.46 -0.60 6.70
C ALA A 169 -9.13 0.90 6.76
N VAL A 170 -8.05 1.27 7.47
CA VAL A 170 -7.57 2.65 7.55
C VAL A 170 -7.13 3.16 6.17
N ALA A 171 -6.44 2.34 5.35
CA ALA A 171 -6.07 2.71 4.00
C ALA A 171 -7.30 2.93 3.09
N ALA A 172 -8.31 2.08 3.20
CA ALA A 172 -9.56 2.21 2.46
C ALA A 172 -10.31 3.51 2.84
N THR A 173 -10.38 3.83 4.14
CA THR A 173 -10.92 5.11 4.63
C THR A 173 -10.15 6.30 4.06
N GLY A 174 -8.81 6.26 4.09
CA GLY A 174 -7.97 7.28 3.49
C GLY A 174 -8.25 7.49 2.00
N SER A 175 -8.43 6.39 1.25
CA SER A 175 -8.75 6.45 -0.19
C SER A 175 -10.14 7.07 -0.45
N ALA A 176 -11.13 6.78 0.40
CA ALA A 176 -12.45 7.39 0.32
C ALA A 176 -12.40 8.89 0.61
N LEU A 177 -11.62 9.30 1.62
CA LEU A 177 -11.43 10.72 1.97
C LEU A 177 -10.74 11.50 0.85
N VAL A 178 -9.77 10.90 0.14
CA VAL A 178 -9.17 11.52 -1.06
C VAL A 178 -10.22 11.80 -2.12
N GLY A 179 -11.14 10.88 -2.35
CA GLY A 179 -12.25 11.05 -3.29
C GLY A 179 -13.22 12.17 -2.89
N LEU A 180 -13.28 12.54 -1.61
CA LEU A 180 -14.10 13.63 -1.07
C LEU A 180 -13.33 14.96 -0.92
N GLY A 181 -12.03 14.98 -1.26
CA GLY A 181 -11.20 16.20 -1.18
C GLY A 181 -10.78 16.59 0.24
N GLU A 182 -10.91 15.70 1.21
CA GLU A 182 -10.60 15.97 2.63
C GLU A 182 -9.11 16.18 2.88
N ALA A 183 -8.80 17.26 3.63
CA ALA A 183 -7.45 17.51 4.13
C ALA A 183 -7.11 16.51 5.25
N GLY A 184 -5.88 16.00 5.27
CA GLY A 184 -5.42 15.09 6.34
C GLY A 184 -5.33 13.62 5.96
N THR A 185 -5.75 13.26 4.74
CA THR A 185 -5.64 11.88 4.20
C THR A 185 -4.24 11.29 4.30
N ALA A 186 -3.19 12.13 4.20
CA ALA A 186 -1.80 11.68 4.32
C ALA A 186 -1.47 11.12 5.72
N ALA A 187 -2.06 11.66 6.80
CA ALA A 187 -1.88 11.13 8.16
C ALA A 187 -2.57 9.76 8.31
N VAL A 188 -3.76 9.62 7.72
CA VAL A 188 -4.50 8.34 7.68
C VAL A 188 -3.69 7.27 6.95
N PHE A 189 -3.09 7.62 5.82
CA PHE A 189 -2.21 6.73 5.09
C PHE A 189 -0.93 6.37 5.87
N ALA A 190 -0.31 7.31 6.58
CA ALA A 190 0.83 7.00 7.44
C ALA A 190 0.46 5.99 8.53
N ALA A 191 -0.69 6.17 9.19
CA ALA A 191 -1.20 5.23 10.18
C ALA A 191 -1.45 3.85 9.58
N ALA A 192 -2.03 3.76 8.37
CA ALA A 192 -2.21 2.50 7.66
C ALA A 192 -0.88 1.79 7.41
N ALA A 193 0.15 2.51 6.93
CA ALA A 193 1.47 1.94 6.68
C ALA A 193 2.12 1.38 7.96
N VAL A 194 1.99 2.08 9.09
CA VAL A 194 2.48 1.61 10.40
C VAL A 194 1.76 0.34 10.83
N LEU A 195 0.43 0.31 10.74
CA LEU A 195 -0.37 -0.87 11.09
C LEU A 195 -0.02 -2.09 10.23
N LEU A 196 0.12 -1.91 8.93
CA LEU A 196 0.55 -2.97 8.00
C LEU A 196 1.94 -3.48 8.35
N TYR A 197 2.90 -2.60 8.59
CA TYR A 197 4.24 -3.00 8.99
C TYR A 197 4.25 -3.79 10.30
N LEU A 198 3.55 -3.32 11.32
CA LEU A 198 3.43 -4.03 12.60
C LEU A 198 2.78 -5.41 12.41
N GLY A 199 1.73 -5.49 11.60
CA GLY A 199 1.05 -6.74 11.26
C GLY A 199 1.97 -7.75 10.55
N PHE A 200 2.75 -7.31 9.56
CA PHE A 200 3.71 -8.16 8.85
C PHE A 200 4.88 -8.58 9.72
N SER A 201 5.25 -7.73 10.69
CA SER A 201 6.39 -7.93 11.58
C SER A 201 6.05 -8.72 12.82
N ALA A 202 4.77 -8.85 13.19
CA ALA A 202 4.33 -9.53 14.39
C ALA A 202 4.75 -11.00 14.40
N PRO A 203 5.32 -11.51 15.52
CA PRO A 203 5.70 -12.92 15.64
C PRO A 203 4.45 -13.82 15.60
N ALA A 204 4.61 -15.03 15.02
CA ALA A 204 3.59 -16.05 15.13
C ALA A 204 3.53 -16.54 16.60
N GLY A 205 2.36 -16.39 17.25
CA GLY A 205 2.17 -16.92 18.60
C GLY A 205 2.10 -15.91 19.74
N TRP A 206 2.12 -14.62 19.46
CA TRP A 206 1.80 -13.61 20.49
C TRP A 206 0.32 -13.72 20.87
N ARG A 207 0.05 -14.56 21.89
CA ARG A 207 -1.25 -14.55 22.58
C ARG A 207 -1.20 -13.41 23.57
N LEU A 208 -2.26 -12.61 23.65
CA LEU A 208 -2.49 -11.74 24.81
C LEU A 208 -2.50 -12.69 26.01
N SER A 209 -1.49 -12.60 26.87
CA SER A 209 -1.48 -13.33 28.13
C SER A 209 -2.69 -12.81 28.92
N SER A 210 -3.75 -13.57 28.94
CA SER A 210 -4.76 -13.41 29.96
C SER A 210 -4.02 -13.61 31.28
N SER A 211 -3.85 -12.54 32.04
CA SER A 211 -3.42 -12.61 33.42
C SER A 211 -4.44 -13.43 34.18
N SER A 212 -4.21 -14.73 34.20
CA SER A 212 -4.85 -15.61 35.15
C SER A 212 -4.25 -15.27 36.50
N SER A 213 -4.88 -14.33 37.19
CA SER A 213 -4.78 -14.19 38.62
C SER A 213 -5.23 -15.52 39.24
N LYS A 214 -4.28 -16.44 39.45
CA LYS A 214 -4.47 -17.49 40.46
C LYS A 214 -4.40 -16.82 41.82
N SER A 215 -5.56 -16.51 42.35
CA SER A 215 -5.77 -16.36 43.77
C SER A 215 -5.42 -17.69 44.45
N ASP A 216 -4.25 -17.73 45.10
CA ASP A 216 -3.92 -18.79 46.04
C ASP A 216 -4.85 -18.64 47.27
N ARG A 217 -5.63 -19.66 47.50
CA ARG A 217 -6.18 -20.02 48.82
C ARG A 217 -5.73 -21.42 49.19
#